data_ea829c524728f3d266a141376879bbad
#
_entry.id   ea829c524728f3d266a141376879bbad
#
_cell.length_a   1.000
_cell.length_b   1.000
_cell.length_c   1.000
_cell.angle_alpha   90.00
_cell.angle_beta   90.00
_cell.angle_gamma   90.00
#
_symmetry.space_group_name_H-M   'P 1'
#
loop_
_entity.id
_entity.type
_entity.pdbx_description
1 polymer ?
#
loop_
_entity_poly.entity_id
_entity_poly.type
_entity_poly.pdbx_seq_one_letter_code
_entity_poly.pdbx_strand_id
1 'polypeptide(L)'
;MELQKLHYSVAEGIATITMDYGKNLNAIDDQMADELIFCIGEAEKDPEVKVILLNSAAKAFSAGGDIGFFYKLVKAGGEINMDSLIGKVGKITNGMKSSKKMIVAAVNGAAVGAGFPLALSADFIIADEKAMFILAFVNLGLVPDTGAAYLLCKSIGEKRTMKYAATGKPIKADEALALGLVEKVVPPEELAAESLKLAKKFVAGPLVSYTNIKKQIYAASFSDYERFLDDVENPTQHECSNTEDFKEGCAAFMEKRKAAFQGK
;
A
#
# COMPACT_ATOMS: atom_id res chain seq x y z
N MET A 1 4.59 5.68 21.28
CA MET A 1 3.23 5.23 20.91
C MET A 1 3.11 3.77 21.32
N GLU A 2 2.01 3.34 21.92
CA GLU A 2 1.72 1.92 22.12
C GLU A 2 1.08 1.36 20.84
N LEU A 3 1.71 0.34 20.25
CA LEU A 3 1.26 -0.28 19.01
C LEU A 3 0.22 -1.36 19.32
N GLN A 4 -0.90 -1.37 18.60
CA GLN A 4 -2.00 -2.33 18.77
C GLN A 4 -2.22 -3.20 17.52
N LYS A 5 -1.77 -2.73 16.36
CA LYS A 5 -1.98 -3.36 15.06
C LYS A 5 -0.69 -3.74 14.37
N LEU A 6 0.42 -3.18 14.84
CA LEU A 6 1.75 -3.46 14.30
C LEU A 6 2.67 -4.00 15.39
N HIS A 7 3.64 -4.79 14.95
CA HIS A 7 4.85 -5.07 15.73
C HIS A 7 6.04 -4.35 15.08
N TYR A 8 6.86 -3.71 15.90
CA TYR A 8 8.08 -3.03 15.48
C TYR A 8 9.27 -3.58 16.24
N SER A 9 10.30 -3.98 15.54
CA SER A 9 11.55 -4.43 16.15
C SER A 9 12.74 -4.02 15.29
N VAL A 10 13.88 -3.79 15.95
CA VAL A 10 15.15 -3.52 15.27
C VAL A 10 16.16 -4.58 15.67
N ALA A 11 16.72 -5.26 14.68
CA ALA A 11 17.77 -6.25 14.87
C ALA A 11 18.71 -6.28 13.67
N GLU A 12 20.02 -6.42 13.90
CA GLU A 12 21.04 -6.55 12.84
C GLU A 12 20.94 -5.45 11.76
N GLY A 13 20.57 -4.22 12.12
CA GLY A 13 20.43 -3.11 11.18
C GLY A 13 19.13 -3.12 10.35
N ILE A 14 18.18 -4.00 10.67
CA ILE A 14 16.88 -4.11 10.01
C ILE A 14 15.80 -3.68 10.98
N ALA A 15 15.00 -2.67 10.61
CA ALA A 15 13.72 -2.38 11.25
C ALA A 15 12.65 -3.24 10.60
N THR A 16 12.08 -4.17 11.35
CA THR A 16 10.96 -4.99 10.89
C THR A 16 9.66 -4.41 11.39
N ILE A 17 8.77 -4.07 10.45
CA ILE A 17 7.40 -3.59 10.67
C ILE A 17 6.46 -4.71 10.23
N THR A 18 5.79 -5.34 11.19
CA THR A 18 4.86 -6.45 10.91
C THR A 18 3.43 -5.99 11.16
N MET A 19 2.61 -5.95 10.12
CA MET A 19 1.17 -5.73 10.26
C MET A 19 0.52 -7.00 10.85
N ASP A 20 -0.12 -6.87 12.00
CA ASP A 20 -0.72 -7.99 12.73
C ASP A 20 -2.11 -7.63 13.26
N TYR A 21 -3.03 -7.37 12.37
CA TYR A 21 -4.43 -7.18 12.70
C TYR A 21 -5.32 -8.10 11.85
N GLY A 22 -5.20 -9.41 12.13
CA GLY A 22 -5.86 -10.48 11.36
C GLY A 22 -7.38 -10.45 11.36
N LYS A 23 -8.03 -9.76 12.32
CA LYS A 23 -9.50 -9.63 12.43
C LYS A 23 -10.13 -9.02 11.18
N ASN A 24 -9.45 -8.06 10.53
CA ASN A 24 -9.90 -7.42 9.30
C ASN A 24 -8.87 -7.52 8.16
N LEU A 25 -7.96 -8.50 8.23
CA LEU A 25 -6.92 -8.75 7.22
C LEU A 25 -6.02 -7.52 6.99
N ASN A 26 -5.61 -6.84 8.05
CA ASN A 26 -4.80 -5.63 8.01
C ASN A 26 -5.45 -4.51 7.19
N ALA A 27 -6.78 -4.35 7.27
CA ALA A 27 -7.42 -3.18 6.69
C ALA A 27 -6.88 -1.90 7.35
N ILE A 28 -6.68 -0.89 6.51
CA ILE A 28 -6.06 0.37 6.92
C ILE A 28 -7.17 1.33 7.36
N ASP A 29 -7.20 1.60 8.65
CA ASP A 29 -7.96 2.67 9.28
C ASP A 29 -7.00 3.72 9.86
N ASP A 30 -7.53 4.76 10.51
CA ASP A 30 -6.71 5.83 11.09
C ASP A 30 -5.63 5.31 12.04
N GLN A 31 -5.95 4.33 12.88
CA GLN A 31 -4.98 3.77 13.83
C GLN A 31 -3.86 3.01 13.13
N MET A 32 -4.18 2.15 12.16
CA MET A 32 -3.17 1.44 11.37
C MET A 32 -2.26 2.43 10.61
N ALA A 33 -2.85 3.50 10.05
CA ALA A 33 -2.10 4.54 9.35
C ALA A 33 -1.18 5.31 10.31
N ASP A 34 -1.66 5.70 11.50
CA ASP A 34 -0.85 6.40 12.50
C ASP A 34 0.31 5.53 13.02
N GLU A 35 0.05 4.24 13.24
CA GLU A 35 1.09 3.29 13.66
C GLU A 35 2.14 3.07 12.56
N LEU A 36 1.74 2.98 11.27
CA LEU A 36 2.67 2.90 10.14
C LEU A 36 3.53 4.16 10.03
N ILE A 37 2.93 5.35 10.13
CA ILE A 37 3.66 6.63 10.13
C ILE A 37 4.70 6.64 11.25
N PHE A 38 4.29 6.24 12.45
CA PHE A 38 5.17 6.17 13.61
C PHE A 38 6.35 5.21 13.38
N CYS A 39 6.09 3.96 12.98
CA CYS A 39 7.13 2.95 12.83
C CYS A 39 8.13 3.30 11.72
N ILE A 40 7.63 3.79 10.57
CA ILE A 40 8.49 4.24 9.46
C ILE A 40 9.32 5.45 9.89
N GLY A 41 8.70 6.40 10.62
CA GLY A 41 9.39 7.57 11.13
C GLY A 41 10.48 7.25 12.15
N GLU A 42 10.25 6.28 13.04
CA GLU A 42 11.28 5.81 13.99
C GLU A 42 12.42 5.09 13.26
N ALA A 43 12.10 4.23 12.29
CA ALA A 43 13.11 3.55 11.48
C ALA A 43 13.97 4.55 10.68
N GLU A 44 13.36 5.62 10.16
CA GLU A 44 14.08 6.65 9.39
C GLU A 44 15.04 7.46 10.26
N LYS A 45 14.66 7.76 11.51
CA LYS A 45 15.47 8.55 12.47
C LYS A 45 16.60 7.73 13.10
N ASP A 46 16.44 6.42 13.24
CA ASP A 46 17.40 5.56 13.92
C ASP A 46 18.65 5.35 13.04
N PRO A 47 19.86 5.79 13.48
CA PRO A 47 21.10 5.59 12.74
C PRO A 47 21.53 4.11 12.65
N GLU A 48 21.08 3.27 13.58
CA GLU A 48 21.38 1.83 13.56
C GLU A 48 20.56 1.10 12.49
N VAL A 49 19.40 1.64 12.09
CA VAL A 49 18.58 1.09 11.02
C VAL A 49 19.19 1.41 9.66
N LYS A 50 19.39 0.41 8.85
CA LYS A 50 19.91 0.47 7.48
C LYS A 50 18.86 0.10 6.44
N VAL A 51 17.96 -0.81 6.80
CA VAL A 51 16.91 -1.36 5.94
C VAL A 51 15.60 -1.43 6.72
N ILE A 52 14.48 -1.19 6.04
CA ILE A 52 13.13 -1.43 6.57
C ILE A 52 12.58 -2.68 5.88
N LEU A 53 12.09 -3.64 6.66
CA LEU A 53 11.35 -4.82 6.19
C LEU A 53 9.89 -4.70 6.61
N LEU A 54 9.00 -4.54 5.64
CA LEU A 54 7.56 -4.48 5.87
C LEU A 54 6.92 -5.83 5.52
N ASN A 55 6.20 -6.42 6.44
CA ASN A 55 5.54 -7.71 6.25
C ASN A 55 4.18 -7.79 6.97
N SER A 56 3.52 -8.92 6.88
CA SER A 56 2.24 -9.20 7.53
C SER A 56 2.25 -10.56 8.22
N ALA A 57 1.70 -10.62 9.44
CA ALA A 57 1.39 -11.86 10.15
C ALA A 57 -0.04 -12.38 9.88
N ALA A 58 -0.89 -11.60 9.21
CA ALA A 58 -2.23 -12.01 8.82
C ALA A 58 -2.22 -12.91 7.56
N LYS A 59 -3.40 -13.44 7.19
CA LYS A 59 -3.56 -14.25 5.96
C LYS A 59 -3.41 -13.45 4.66
N ALA A 60 -3.43 -12.14 4.74
CA ALA A 60 -3.24 -11.22 3.63
C ALA A 60 -2.24 -10.13 4.02
N PHE A 61 -1.56 -9.54 3.05
CA PHE A 61 -0.72 -8.39 3.28
C PHE A 61 -1.56 -7.22 3.81
N SER A 62 -2.60 -6.82 3.05
CA SER A 62 -3.60 -5.85 3.51
C SER A 62 -4.86 -5.92 2.64
N ALA A 63 -6.03 -5.84 3.27
CA ALA A 63 -7.32 -5.74 2.58
C ALA A 63 -7.62 -4.31 2.05
N GLY A 64 -6.74 -3.34 2.26
CA GLY A 64 -6.96 -1.94 1.87
C GLY A 64 -7.73 -1.15 2.92
N GLY A 65 -8.47 -0.13 2.53
CA GLY A 65 -9.29 0.67 3.45
C GLY A 65 -10.35 -0.15 4.18
N ASP A 66 -10.66 0.23 5.41
CA ASP A 66 -11.71 -0.45 6.20
C ASP A 66 -13.12 -0.07 5.68
N ILE A 67 -13.71 -0.97 4.87
CA ILE A 67 -15.03 -0.75 4.27
C ILE A 67 -16.12 -0.69 5.34
N GLY A 68 -15.94 -1.36 6.49
CA GLY A 68 -16.86 -1.24 7.61
C GLY A 68 -16.88 0.17 8.21
N PHE A 69 -15.73 0.82 8.24
CA PHE A 69 -15.62 2.24 8.60
C PHE A 69 -16.31 3.13 7.55
N PHE A 70 -16.04 2.94 6.27
CA PHE A 70 -16.70 3.71 5.19
C PHE A 70 -18.20 3.55 5.20
N TYR A 71 -18.71 2.35 5.41
CA TYR A 71 -20.15 2.10 5.52
C TYR A 71 -20.81 2.83 6.70
N LYS A 72 -20.09 2.97 7.83
CA LYS A 72 -20.57 3.79 8.95
C LYS A 72 -20.69 5.27 8.57
N LEU A 73 -19.74 5.81 7.83
CA LEU A 73 -19.82 7.18 7.31
C LEU A 73 -21.03 7.34 6.37
N VAL A 74 -21.23 6.41 5.44
CA VAL A 74 -22.41 6.39 4.56
C VAL A 74 -23.72 6.39 5.37
N LYS A 75 -23.82 5.57 6.42
CA LYS A 75 -25.01 5.47 7.27
C LYS A 75 -25.25 6.70 8.15
N ALA A 76 -24.19 7.41 8.52
CA ALA A 76 -24.33 8.66 9.26
C ALA A 76 -24.96 9.78 8.42
N GLY A 77 -24.86 9.69 7.10
CA GLY A 77 -25.39 10.68 6.16
C GLY A 77 -24.55 11.96 6.10
N GLY A 78 -24.91 12.85 5.19
CA GLY A 78 -24.14 14.07 4.94
C GLY A 78 -22.95 13.85 4.01
N GLU A 79 -22.06 14.82 3.96
CA GLU A 79 -20.82 14.77 3.18
C GLU A 79 -19.87 13.74 3.77
N ILE A 80 -19.33 12.88 2.91
CA ILE A 80 -18.36 11.85 3.30
C ILE A 80 -16.96 12.43 3.12
N ASN A 81 -16.25 12.61 4.23
CA ASN A 81 -14.88 13.10 4.24
C ASN A 81 -13.92 12.00 4.71
N MET A 82 -13.10 11.51 3.80
CA MET A 82 -12.03 10.54 4.04
C MET A 82 -10.63 11.16 3.86
N ASP A 83 -10.54 12.47 3.61
CA ASP A 83 -9.32 13.17 3.22
C ASP A 83 -8.21 12.98 4.24
N SER A 84 -8.54 12.98 5.54
CA SER A 84 -7.57 12.75 6.60
C SER A 84 -6.91 11.38 6.50
N LEU A 85 -7.68 10.31 6.32
CA LEU A 85 -7.15 8.95 6.20
C LEU A 85 -6.35 8.77 4.92
N ILE A 86 -6.90 9.23 3.79
CA ILE A 86 -6.24 9.15 2.48
C ILE A 86 -4.92 9.93 2.51
N GLY A 87 -4.93 11.14 3.04
CA GLY A 87 -3.73 11.97 3.21
C GLY A 87 -2.67 11.34 4.12
N LYS A 88 -3.07 10.62 5.19
CA LYS A 88 -2.13 9.85 6.03
C LYS A 88 -1.45 8.75 5.23
N VAL A 89 -2.22 7.93 4.49
CA VAL A 89 -1.66 6.83 3.71
C VAL A 89 -0.82 7.36 2.53
N GLY A 90 -1.24 8.45 1.90
CA GLY A 90 -0.44 9.16 0.88
C GLY A 90 0.92 9.64 1.43
N LYS A 91 0.96 10.16 2.67
CA LYS A 91 2.22 10.51 3.35
C LYS A 91 3.10 9.28 3.63
N ILE A 92 2.50 8.13 3.96
CA ILE A 92 3.24 6.88 4.14
C ILE A 92 3.92 6.50 2.82
N THR A 93 3.16 6.42 1.73
CA THR A 93 3.67 5.97 0.43
C THR A 93 4.74 6.93 -0.13
N ASN A 94 4.52 8.24 -0.01
CA ASN A 94 5.51 9.25 -0.40
C ASN A 94 6.76 9.19 0.51
N GLY A 95 6.59 9.04 1.83
CA GLY A 95 7.67 8.88 2.78
C GLY A 95 8.54 7.64 2.50
N MET A 96 7.93 6.52 2.13
CA MET A 96 8.65 5.32 1.73
C MET A 96 9.46 5.53 0.46
N LYS A 97 8.91 6.21 -0.56
CA LYS A 97 9.63 6.53 -1.79
C LYS A 97 10.80 7.49 -1.57
N SER A 98 10.64 8.48 -0.71
CA SER A 98 11.67 9.48 -0.37
C SER A 98 12.63 9.05 0.74
N SER A 99 12.39 7.91 1.39
CA SER A 99 13.21 7.37 2.48
C SER A 99 14.69 7.21 2.10
N LYS A 100 15.57 7.46 3.06
CA LYS A 100 17.02 7.19 2.93
C LYS A 100 17.37 5.71 3.11
N LYS A 101 16.45 4.92 3.66
CA LYS A 101 16.64 3.49 3.90
C LYS A 101 16.14 2.68 2.71
N MET A 102 16.79 1.56 2.41
CA MET A 102 16.20 0.58 1.49
C MET A 102 15.00 -0.08 2.15
N ILE A 103 13.93 -0.25 1.39
CA ILE A 103 12.68 -0.83 1.89
C ILE A 103 12.36 -2.09 1.10
N VAL A 104 12.19 -3.19 1.82
CA VAL A 104 11.76 -4.49 1.27
C VAL A 104 10.35 -4.79 1.80
N ALA A 105 9.41 -5.11 0.92
CA ALA A 105 8.10 -5.62 1.29
C ALA A 105 8.02 -7.13 1.06
N ALA A 106 7.58 -7.87 2.06
CA ALA A 106 7.24 -9.29 1.96
C ALA A 106 5.72 -9.43 1.85
N VAL A 107 5.23 -9.71 0.64
CA VAL A 107 3.79 -9.72 0.35
C VAL A 107 3.26 -11.15 0.33
N ASN A 108 2.49 -11.49 1.34
CA ASN A 108 1.73 -12.74 1.41
C ASN A 108 0.26 -12.52 1.06
N GLY A 109 -0.31 -13.41 0.25
CA GLY A 109 -1.72 -13.34 -0.11
C GLY A 109 -2.12 -12.01 -0.79
N ALA A 110 -3.22 -11.41 -0.37
CA ALA A 110 -3.79 -10.25 -1.07
C ALA A 110 -3.23 -8.90 -0.57
N ALA A 111 -2.89 -8.02 -1.51
CA ALA A 111 -2.62 -6.59 -1.32
C ALA A 111 -3.69 -5.81 -2.12
N VAL A 112 -4.71 -5.31 -1.43
CA VAL A 112 -5.93 -4.76 -2.06
C VAL A 112 -6.08 -3.28 -1.76
N GLY A 113 -6.64 -2.52 -2.68
CA GLY A 113 -6.90 -1.08 -2.50
C GLY A 113 -5.65 -0.35 -2.04
N ALA A 114 -5.70 0.37 -0.92
CA ALA A 114 -4.57 1.07 -0.30
C ALA A 114 -3.39 0.13 0.09
N GLY A 115 -3.63 -1.16 0.30
CA GLY A 115 -2.58 -2.15 0.55
C GLY A 115 -1.66 -2.38 -0.65
N PHE A 116 -2.16 -2.22 -1.87
CA PHE A 116 -1.35 -2.36 -3.07
C PHE A 116 -0.32 -1.22 -3.23
N PRO A 117 -0.69 0.08 -3.22
CA PRO A 117 0.29 1.15 -3.27
C PRO A 117 1.24 1.16 -2.06
N LEU A 118 0.81 0.71 -0.88
CA LEU A 118 1.70 0.51 0.24
C LEU A 118 2.83 -0.47 -0.11
N ALA A 119 2.50 -1.62 -0.72
CA ALA A 119 3.51 -2.57 -1.21
C ALA A 119 4.38 -1.97 -2.33
N LEU A 120 3.78 -1.27 -3.33
CA LEU A 120 4.50 -0.62 -4.44
C LEU A 120 5.45 0.48 -4.00
N SER A 121 5.23 1.03 -2.81
CA SER A 121 6.11 2.08 -2.26
C SER A 121 7.43 1.53 -1.73
N ALA A 122 7.53 0.23 -1.49
CA ALA A 122 8.80 -0.42 -1.23
C ALA A 122 9.73 -0.36 -2.45
N ASP A 123 11.04 -0.49 -2.22
CA ASP A 123 12.02 -0.55 -3.30
C ASP A 123 12.06 -1.92 -3.96
N PHE A 124 11.81 -2.96 -3.16
CA PHE A 124 11.75 -4.36 -3.60
C PHE A 124 10.57 -5.07 -2.96
N ILE A 125 9.90 -5.90 -3.74
CA ILE A 125 8.82 -6.75 -3.27
C ILE A 125 9.22 -8.21 -3.50
N ILE A 126 9.23 -8.99 -2.42
CA ILE A 126 9.20 -10.46 -2.50
C ILE A 126 7.76 -10.89 -2.23
N ALA A 127 7.18 -11.69 -3.10
CA ALA A 127 5.80 -12.14 -2.97
C ALA A 127 5.72 -13.67 -2.82
N ASP A 128 4.72 -14.14 -2.11
CA ASP A 128 4.40 -15.57 -2.18
C ASP A 128 3.61 -15.91 -3.46
N GLU A 129 3.54 -17.19 -3.80
CA GLU A 129 2.81 -17.70 -4.99
C GLU A 129 1.30 -17.40 -4.94
N LYS A 130 0.75 -17.10 -3.76
CA LYS A 130 -0.66 -16.78 -3.54
C LYS A 130 -0.93 -15.28 -3.58
N ALA A 131 0.11 -14.46 -3.74
CA ALA A 131 -0.02 -13.02 -3.74
C ALA A 131 -0.90 -12.53 -4.91
N MET A 132 -1.75 -11.57 -4.59
CA MET A 132 -2.62 -10.89 -5.55
C MET A 132 -2.60 -9.39 -5.26
N PHE A 133 -2.38 -8.60 -6.30
CA PHE A 133 -2.37 -7.15 -6.22
C PHE A 133 -3.62 -6.61 -6.92
N ILE A 134 -4.47 -5.86 -6.21
CA ILE A 134 -5.80 -5.53 -6.70
C ILE A 134 -6.11 -4.05 -6.48
N LEU A 135 -6.34 -3.29 -7.56
CA LEU A 135 -6.93 -1.95 -7.49
C LEU A 135 -8.47 -2.07 -7.38
N ALA A 136 -8.96 -2.44 -6.19
CA ALA A 136 -10.37 -2.75 -5.98
C ALA A 136 -11.29 -1.51 -5.87
N PHE A 137 -10.77 -0.30 -5.99
CA PHE A 137 -11.48 0.96 -5.79
C PHE A 137 -12.74 1.07 -6.63
N VAL A 138 -12.66 0.74 -7.93
CA VAL A 138 -13.78 0.79 -8.86
C VAL A 138 -14.96 -0.09 -8.44
N ASN A 139 -14.70 -1.15 -7.67
CA ASN A 139 -15.75 -2.04 -7.16
C ASN A 139 -16.62 -1.37 -6.07
N LEU A 140 -16.14 -0.24 -5.54
CA LEU A 140 -16.86 0.60 -4.59
C LEU A 140 -17.32 1.94 -5.21
N GLY A 141 -17.13 2.14 -6.52
CA GLY A 141 -17.39 3.44 -7.15
C GLY A 141 -16.33 4.50 -6.82
N LEU A 142 -15.13 4.09 -6.38
CA LEU A 142 -14.01 4.97 -6.06
C LEU A 142 -12.93 4.96 -7.15
N VAL A 143 -12.06 5.97 -7.14
CA VAL A 143 -10.83 6.00 -7.92
C VAL A 143 -9.66 5.43 -7.11
N PRO A 144 -8.57 4.96 -7.74
CA PRO A 144 -7.34 4.61 -7.03
C PRO A 144 -6.79 5.80 -6.24
N ASP A 145 -6.50 5.61 -4.96
CA ASP A 145 -5.93 6.58 -4.05
C ASP A 145 -4.57 6.13 -3.47
N THR A 146 -4.04 6.91 -2.52
CA THR A 146 -2.79 6.64 -1.80
C THR A 146 -1.57 6.43 -2.73
N GLY A 147 -1.63 7.03 -3.91
CA GLY A 147 -0.62 6.95 -4.95
C GLY A 147 -0.73 5.76 -5.89
N ALA A 148 -1.81 4.99 -5.81
CA ALA A 148 -1.92 3.72 -6.55
C ALA A 148 -1.85 3.91 -8.07
N ALA A 149 -2.60 4.86 -8.64
CA ALA A 149 -2.56 5.14 -10.07
C ALA A 149 -1.19 5.67 -10.49
N TYR A 150 -0.64 6.60 -9.72
CA TYR A 150 0.65 7.21 -10.02
C TYR A 150 1.80 6.19 -10.02
N LEU A 151 1.94 5.43 -8.92
CA LEU A 151 3.00 4.44 -8.77
C LEU A 151 2.89 3.32 -9.83
N LEU A 152 1.67 2.86 -10.11
CA LEU A 152 1.47 1.81 -11.09
C LEU A 152 1.74 2.31 -12.52
N CYS A 153 1.34 3.55 -12.87
CA CYS A 153 1.69 4.16 -14.15
C CYS A 153 3.21 4.24 -14.37
N LYS A 154 3.96 4.61 -13.33
CA LYS A 154 5.44 4.66 -13.38
C LYS A 154 6.04 3.26 -13.54
N SER A 155 5.42 2.23 -12.97
CA SER A 155 5.95 0.86 -12.98
C SER A 155 5.62 0.09 -14.26
N ILE A 156 4.37 0.13 -14.76
CA ILE A 156 3.91 -0.71 -15.88
C ILE A 156 3.31 0.05 -17.07
N GLY A 157 3.31 1.38 -16.98
CA GLY A 157 2.79 2.28 -18.01
C GLY A 157 1.26 2.45 -17.99
N GLU A 158 0.80 3.51 -18.66
CA GLU A 158 -0.59 3.98 -18.60
C GLU A 158 -1.63 2.94 -19.04
N LYS A 159 -1.38 2.24 -20.15
CA LYS A 159 -2.34 1.28 -20.73
C LYS A 159 -2.63 0.11 -19.80
N ARG A 160 -1.58 -0.42 -19.17
CA ARG A 160 -1.74 -1.53 -18.22
C ARG A 160 -2.38 -1.05 -16.93
N THR A 161 -1.99 0.12 -16.43
CA THR A 161 -2.62 0.74 -15.27
C THR A 161 -4.11 0.96 -15.49
N MET A 162 -4.51 1.54 -16.65
CA MET A 162 -5.91 1.72 -17.01
C MET A 162 -6.70 0.39 -16.98
N LYS A 163 -6.10 -0.68 -17.56
CA LYS A 163 -6.72 -2.03 -17.54
C LYS A 163 -7.06 -2.46 -16.11
N TYR A 164 -6.11 -2.38 -15.18
CA TYR A 164 -6.31 -2.87 -13.81
C TYR A 164 -7.16 -1.92 -12.96
N ALA A 165 -6.96 -0.61 -13.10
CA ALA A 165 -7.73 0.39 -12.35
C ALA A 165 -9.22 0.38 -12.74
N ALA A 166 -9.51 0.36 -14.05
CA ALA A 166 -10.91 0.41 -14.50
C ALA A 166 -11.66 -0.93 -14.39
N THR A 167 -10.95 -2.05 -14.26
CA THR A 167 -11.60 -3.37 -14.18
C THR A 167 -11.58 -3.99 -12.80
N GLY A 168 -10.73 -3.49 -11.88
CA GLY A 168 -10.52 -4.10 -10.56
C GLY A 168 -10.00 -5.54 -10.62
N LYS A 169 -9.46 -5.99 -11.77
CA LYS A 169 -8.94 -7.36 -11.93
C LYS A 169 -7.66 -7.55 -11.11
N PRO A 170 -7.48 -8.71 -10.47
CA PRO A 170 -6.25 -9.02 -9.77
C PRO A 170 -5.08 -9.20 -10.73
N ILE A 171 -3.91 -8.72 -10.33
CA ILE A 171 -2.60 -9.08 -10.88
C ILE A 171 -2.07 -10.19 -9.97
N LYS A 172 -1.94 -11.40 -10.48
CA LYS A 172 -1.40 -12.54 -9.73
C LYS A 172 0.13 -12.45 -9.60
N ALA A 173 0.70 -13.23 -8.69
CA ALA A 173 2.13 -13.20 -8.40
C ALA A 173 3.03 -13.39 -9.63
N ASP A 174 2.72 -14.36 -10.49
CA ASP A 174 3.44 -14.64 -11.74
C ASP A 174 3.33 -13.49 -12.75
N GLU A 175 2.14 -12.91 -12.90
CA GLU A 175 1.91 -11.73 -13.73
C GLU A 175 2.64 -10.49 -13.16
N ALA A 176 2.63 -10.31 -11.84
CA ALA A 176 3.34 -9.22 -11.17
C ALA A 176 4.86 -9.31 -11.38
N LEU A 177 5.43 -10.52 -11.33
CA LEU A 177 6.82 -10.78 -11.66
C LEU A 177 7.12 -10.45 -13.13
N ALA A 178 6.29 -10.90 -14.05
CA ALA A 178 6.45 -10.62 -15.50
C ALA A 178 6.30 -9.12 -15.82
N LEU A 179 5.53 -8.37 -15.03
CA LEU A 179 5.37 -6.92 -15.16
C LEU A 179 6.51 -6.12 -14.49
N GLY A 180 7.41 -6.78 -13.74
CA GLY A 180 8.48 -6.12 -12.99
C GLY A 180 8.01 -5.40 -11.72
N LEU A 181 6.82 -5.72 -11.20
CA LEU A 181 6.31 -5.20 -9.93
C LEU A 181 6.93 -5.91 -8.73
N VAL A 182 7.32 -7.15 -8.90
CA VAL A 182 7.85 -8.04 -7.87
C VAL A 182 9.23 -8.53 -8.30
N GLU A 183 10.19 -8.51 -7.38
CA GLU A 183 11.55 -8.99 -7.62
C GLU A 183 11.63 -10.51 -7.70
N LYS A 184 10.85 -11.18 -6.84
CA LYS A 184 10.87 -12.64 -6.74
C LYS A 184 9.53 -13.16 -6.24
N VAL A 185 9.10 -14.31 -6.78
CA VAL A 185 7.98 -15.10 -6.26
C VAL A 185 8.53 -16.38 -5.65
N VAL A 186 8.05 -16.74 -4.46
CA VAL A 186 8.52 -17.89 -3.70
C VAL A 186 7.36 -18.67 -3.08
N PRO A 187 7.53 -19.94 -2.70
CA PRO A 187 6.56 -20.66 -1.85
C PRO A 187 6.26 -19.87 -0.56
N PRO A 188 5.02 -19.94 -0.02
CA PRO A 188 4.65 -19.19 1.18
C PRO A 188 5.58 -19.40 2.38
N GLU A 189 6.07 -20.61 2.56
CA GLU A 189 7.00 -20.98 3.65
C GLU A 189 8.40 -20.38 3.50
N GLU A 190 8.80 -19.97 2.29
CA GLU A 190 10.10 -19.37 2.02
C GLU A 190 10.07 -17.83 2.08
N LEU A 191 8.88 -17.20 2.08
CA LEU A 191 8.72 -15.76 1.96
C LEU A 191 9.52 -14.99 3.02
N ALA A 192 9.39 -15.38 4.28
CA ALA A 192 10.09 -14.71 5.38
C ALA A 192 11.61 -14.84 5.25
N ALA A 193 12.12 -16.02 4.90
CA ALA A 193 13.56 -16.28 4.75
C ALA A 193 14.15 -15.50 3.57
N GLU A 194 13.51 -15.50 2.41
CA GLU A 194 14.02 -14.82 1.23
C GLU A 194 13.95 -13.29 1.36
N SER A 195 12.89 -12.76 2.00
CA SER A 195 12.79 -11.33 2.28
C SER A 195 13.84 -10.86 3.27
N LEU A 196 14.08 -11.62 4.33
CA LEU A 196 15.16 -11.33 5.30
C LEU A 196 16.55 -11.43 4.64
N LYS A 197 16.78 -12.42 3.79
CA LYS A 197 18.03 -12.58 3.04
C LYS A 197 18.29 -11.36 2.14
N LEU A 198 17.28 -10.85 1.45
CA LEU A 198 17.42 -9.63 0.65
C LEU A 198 17.71 -8.42 1.53
N ALA A 199 17.01 -8.25 2.65
CA ALA A 199 17.26 -7.17 3.59
C ALA A 199 18.70 -7.21 4.14
N LYS A 200 19.20 -8.38 4.56
CA LYS A 200 20.60 -8.56 5.01
C LYS A 200 21.62 -8.23 3.93
N LYS A 201 21.35 -8.54 2.66
CA LYS A 201 22.18 -8.14 1.52
C LYS A 201 22.36 -6.63 1.45
N PHE A 202 21.27 -5.87 1.66
CA PHE A 202 21.34 -4.41 1.67
C PHE A 202 22.02 -3.85 2.92
N VAL A 203 21.83 -4.46 4.09
CA VAL A 203 22.56 -4.09 5.32
C VAL A 203 24.08 -4.18 5.12
N ALA A 204 24.54 -5.22 4.43
CA ALA A 204 25.96 -5.44 4.15
C ALA A 204 26.52 -4.59 2.99
N GLY A 205 25.66 -3.87 2.28
CA GLY A 205 26.05 -3.15 1.07
C GLY A 205 26.47 -1.69 1.31
N PRO A 206 26.75 -0.96 0.22
CA PRO A 206 27.23 0.43 0.28
C PRO A 206 26.06 1.40 0.55
N LEU A 207 25.72 1.63 1.79
CA LEU A 207 24.53 2.39 2.23
C LEU A 207 24.44 3.81 1.65
N VAL A 208 25.58 4.52 1.59
CA VAL A 208 25.64 5.86 0.99
C VAL A 208 25.24 5.82 -0.49
N SER A 209 25.70 4.79 -1.22
CA SER A 209 25.31 4.61 -2.62
C SER A 209 23.82 4.32 -2.74
N TYR A 210 23.25 3.44 -1.91
CA TYR A 210 21.81 3.12 -1.93
C TYR A 210 20.96 4.36 -1.67
N THR A 211 21.28 5.15 -0.65
CA THR A 211 20.60 6.40 -0.36
C THR A 211 20.63 7.36 -1.56
N ASN A 212 21.78 7.51 -2.22
CA ASN A 212 21.91 8.40 -3.37
C ASN A 212 21.22 7.85 -4.62
N ILE A 213 21.22 6.52 -4.84
CA ILE A 213 20.43 5.87 -5.91
C ILE A 213 18.95 6.18 -5.72
N LYS A 214 18.39 5.98 -4.52
CA LYS A 214 16.99 6.33 -4.22
C LYS A 214 16.72 7.80 -4.50
N LYS A 215 17.58 8.70 -4.03
CA LYS A 215 17.46 10.15 -4.28
C LYS A 215 17.43 10.48 -5.78
N GLN A 216 18.29 9.86 -6.59
CA GLN A 216 18.32 10.06 -8.03
C GLN A 216 17.04 9.54 -8.70
N ILE A 217 16.58 8.33 -8.34
CA ILE A 217 15.37 7.74 -8.89
C ILE A 217 14.15 8.56 -8.47
N TYR A 218 14.08 9.00 -7.20
CA TYR A 218 13.00 9.87 -6.73
C TYR A 218 12.95 11.18 -7.53
N ALA A 219 14.08 11.86 -7.68
CA ALA A 219 14.15 13.09 -8.45
C ALA A 219 13.78 12.92 -9.93
N ALA A 220 14.15 11.78 -10.53
CA ALA A 220 13.87 11.49 -11.93
C ALA A 220 12.43 11.08 -12.22
N SER A 221 11.75 10.44 -11.23
CA SER A 221 10.47 9.76 -11.48
C SER A 221 9.33 10.20 -10.57
N PHE A 222 9.62 10.75 -9.39
CA PHE A 222 8.64 10.99 -8.33
C PHE A 222 8.64 12.43 -7.80
N SER A 223 9.31 13.38 -8.46
CA SER A 223 9.45 14.77 -7.99
C SER A 223 8.11 15.53 -7.89
N ASP A 224 7.10 15.10 -8.62
CA ASP A 224 5.73 15.65 -8.63
C ASP A 224 4.73 14.77 -7.86
N TYR A 225 5.19 13.76 -7.11
CA TYR A 225 4.31 12.77 -6.48
C TYR A 225 3.41 13.40 -5.41
N GLU A 226 3.98 14.20 -4.49
CA GLU A 226 3.20 14.88 -3.46
C GLU A 226 2.13 15.79 -4.06
N ARG A 227 2.53 16.59 -5.08
CA ARG A 227 1.58 17.44 -5.80
C ARG A 227 0.48 16.65 -6.49
N PHE A 228 0.79 15.49 -7.07
CA PHE A 228 -0.23 14.62 -7.67
C PHE A 228 -1.24 14.11 -6.62
N LEU A 229 -0.78 13.72 -5.42
CA LEU A 229 -1.67 13.32 -4.33
C LEU A 229 -2.62 14.46 -3.94
N ASP A 230 -2.11 15.68 -3.78
CA ASP A 230 -2.88 16.82 -3.29
C ASP A 230 -3.79 17.43 -4.37
N ASP A 231 -3.29 17.61 -5.60
CA ASP A 231 -3.99 18.36 -6.66
C ASP A 231 -4.91 17.47 -7.52
N VAL A 232 -4.67 16.16 -7.57
CA VAL A 232 -5.40 15.24 -8.46
C VAL A 232 -6.11 14.15 -7.68
N GLU A 233 -5.37 13.37 -6.88
CA GLU A 233 -5.90 12.17 -6.26
C GLU A 233 -6.94 12.50 -5.18
N ASN A 234 -6.58 13.34 -4.20
CA ASN A 234 -7.49 13.70 -3.11
C ASN A 234 -8.80 14.34 -3.62
N PRO A 235 -8.79 15.34 -4.51
CA PRO A 235 -10.04 15.93 -5.03
C PRO A 235 -10.92 14.94 -5.79
N THR A 236 -10.33 14.09 -6.64
CA THR A 236 -11.11 13.11 -7.42
C THR A 236 -11.66 11.99 -6.54
N GLN A 237 -10.93 11.59 -5.51
CA GLN A 237 -11.43 10.62 -4.53
C GLN A 237 -12.55 11.20 -3.67
N HIS A 238 -12.42 12.47 -3.26
CA HIS A 238 -13.48 13.18 -2.54
C HIS A 238 -14.76 13.27 -3.37
N GLU A 239 -14.67 13.62 -4.66
CA GLU A 239 -15.81 13.61 -5.58
C GLU A 239 -16.46 12.23 -5.64
N CYS A 240 -15.69 11.17 -5.88
CA CYS A 240 -16.22 9.81 -5.97
C CYS A 240 -16.86 9.34 -4.67
N SER A 241 -16.29 9.66 -3.51
CA SER A 241 -16.80 9.23 -2.21
C SER A 241 -18.16 9.83 -1.86
N ASN A 242 -18.58 10.92 -2.53
CA ASN A 242 -19.83 11.60 -2.31
C ASN A 242 -20.92 11.24 -3.33
N THR A 243 -20.67 10.26 -4.20
CA THR A 243 -21.64 9.75 -5.18
C THR A 243 -22.63 8.73 -4.56
N GLU A 244 -23.76 8.55 -5.22
CA GLU A 244 -24.70 7.45 -4.89
C GLU A 244 -24.06 6.08 -5.20
N ASP A 245 -23.17 6.01 -6.20
CA ASP A 245 -22.46 4.78 -6.55
C ASP A 245 -21.52 4.33 -5.43
N PHE A 246 -20.85 5.24 -4.73
CA PHE A 246 -20.04 4.87 -3.56
C PHE A 246 -20.91 4.32 -2.41
N LYS A 247 -22.04 4.97 -2.14
CA LYS A 247 -22.98 4.50 -1.11
C LYS A 247 -23.49 3.10 -1.43
N GLU A 248 -23.87 2.88 -2.69
CA GLU A 248 -24.28 1.57 -3.20
C GLU A 248 -23.16 0.55 -3.12
N GLY A 249 -21.94 0.90 -3.52
CA GLY A 249 -20.76 0.03 -3.47
C GLY A 249 -20.47 -0.47 -2.05
N CYS A 250 -20.49 0.43 -1.07
CA CYS A 250 -20.35 0.09 0.34
C CYS A 250 -21.49 -0.82 0.85
N ALA A 251 -22.75 -0.49 0.52
CA ALA A 251 -23.90 -1.30 0.91
C ALA A 251 -23.85 -2.70 0.30
N ALA A 252 -23.58 -2.79 -1.00
CA ALA A 252 -23.49 -4.06 -1.73
C ALA A 252 -22.38 -4.97 -1.17
N PHE A 253 -21.21 -4.38 -0.83
CA PHE A 253 -20.11 -5.12 -0.20
C PHE A 253 -20.53 -5.69 1.16
N MET A 254 -21.15 -4.88 2.03
CA MET A 254 -21.58 -5.32 3.36
C MET A 254 -22.69 -6.38 3.29
N GLU A 255 -23.58 -6.27 2.30
CA GLU A 255 -24.69 -7.19 2.04
C GLU A 255 -24.26 -8.42 1.21
N LYS A 256 -23.01 -8.48 0.76
CA LYS A 256 -22.44 -9.56 -0.08
C LYS A 256 -23.23 -9.79 -1.37
N ARG A 257 -23.68 -8.72 -2.00
CA ARG A 257 -24.38 -8.72 -3.28
C ARG A 257 -23.60 -7.94 -4.35
N LYS A 258 -23.99 -8.08 -5.59
CA LYS A 258 -23.45 -7.26 -6.68
C LYS A 258 -23.96 -5.82 -6.56
N ALA A 259 -23.04 -4.84 -6.73
CA ALA A 259 -23.40 -3.43 -6.80
C ALA A 259 -24.17 -3.11 -8.10
N ALA A 260 -25.13 -2.19 -8.01
CA ALA A 260 -25.95 -1.71 -9.13
C ALA A 260 -25.65 -0.22 -9.38
N PHE A 261 -24.48 0.07 -9.89
CA PHE A 261 -24.04 1.43 -10.19
C PHE A 261 -24.90 2.13 -11.24
N GLN A 262 -25.09 3.45 -11.07
CA GLN A 262 -25.93 4.28 -11.93
C GLN A 262 -25.18 5.46 -12.56
N GLY A 263 -23.90 5.66 -12.21
CA GLY A 263 -23.07 6.76 -12.70
C GLY A 263 -23.41 8.11 -12.09
N LYS A 264 -23.85 8.17 -10.85
CA LYS A 264 -24.23 9.41 -10.14
C LYS A 264 -23.92 9.35 -8.64
#